data_24d136b8671aeb4716c7057be02f1703
#
_entry.id   24d136b8671aeb4716c7057be02f1703
#
_cell.length_a   1.000
_cell.length_b   1.000
_cell.length_c   1.000
_cell.angle_alpha   90.00
_cell.angle_beta   90.00
_cell.angle_gamma   90.00
#
_symmetry.space_group_name_H-M   'P 1'
#
loop_
_entity.id
_entity.type
_entity.pdbx_description
1 polymer ?
#
loop_
_entity_poly.entity_id
_entity_poly.type
_entity_poly.pdbx_seq_one_letter_code
_entity_poly.pdbx_strand_id
1 'polypeptide(L)'
;LSVYRKSLLLHMNRTLYDKIWDSHFVGTRSDGNSLLYIDLQLLHEVTSPQAFEGLQMAKRPLWRVGANLATPDHNVPTEERELGLAGIKDLISLEQVETLNENCKNFNVQQFDILDKRQGIVHVVGPEQGATMPGMTIVCGDSHTSTHGAFASLAQGIGTSEVEHVMATQCLVQNKAKNFEVRVCL
;
A
#
# COMPACT_ATOMS: atom_id res chain seq x y z
N LEU A 1 -35.57 11.23 6.29
CA LEU A 1 -35.20 11.01 4.85
C LEU A 1 -33.84 10.31 4.69
N SER A 2 -32.89 10.51 5.61
CA SER A 2 -31.52 9.90 5.55
C SER A 2 -31.52 8.39 5.85
N VAL A 3 -32.31 7.93 6.80
CA VAL A 3 -32.38 6.51 7.21
C VAL A 3 -33.06 5.64 6.16
N TYR A 4 -34.10 6.14 5.50
CA TYR A 4 -34.81 5.42 4.42
C TYR A 4 -33.94 5.26 3.15
N ARG A 5 -33.08 6.22 2.83
CA ARG A 5 -32.13 6.08 1.71
C ARG A 5 -31.07 4.99 1.96
N LYS A 6 -30.58 4.85 3.20
CA LYS A 6 -29.66 3.77 3.56
C LYS A 6 -30.29 2.37 3.44
N SER A 7 -31.57 2.26 3.79
CA SER A 7 -32.30 0.97 3.71
C SER A 7 -32.56 0.53 2.25
N LEU A 8 -32.83 1.45 1.32
CA LEU A 8 -33.04 1.11 -0.10
C LEU A 8 -31.73 0.71 -0.80
N LEU A 9 -30.59 1.27 -0.39
CA LEU A 9 -29.27 0.91 -0.95
C LEU A 9 -28.81 -0.50 -0.56
N LEU A 10 -29.34 -1.07 0.52
CA LEU A 10 -29.02 -2.41 0.98
C LEU A 10 -29.61 -3.54 0.08
N HIS A 11 -30.52 -3.22 -0.85
CA HIS A 11 -31.18 -4.20 -1.74
C HIS A 11 -30.73 -4.11 -3.20
N MET A 12 -29.82 -3.20 -3.55
CA MET A 12 -29.23 -3.18 -4.88
C MET A 12 -28.08 -4.18 -4.98
N ASN A 13 -28.06 -4.98 -6.03
CA ASN A 13 -26.91 -5.82 -6.37
C ASN A 13 -25.68 -4.92 -6.57
N ARG A 14 -24.68 -5.04 -5.69
CA ARG A 14 -23.48 -4.24 -5.69
C ARG A 14 -22.28 -5.13 -5.95
N THR A 15 -21.32 -4.64 -6.72
CA THR A 15 -20.06 -5.33 -6.93
C THR A 15 -19.23 -5.36 -5.63
N LEU A 16 -18.25 -6.26 -5.57
CA LEU A 16 -17.29 -6.26 -4.47
C LEU A 16 -16.56 -4.91 -4.37
N TYR A 17 -16.18 -4.33 -5.52
CA TYR A 17 -15.60 -3.01 -5.60
C TYR A 17 -16.44 -1.93 -4.92
N ASP A 18 -17.75 -1.88 -5.25
CA ASP A 18 -18.65 -0.90 -4.62
C ASP A 18 -18.75 -1.09 -3.10
N LYS A 19 -18.76 -2.34 -2.64
CA LYS A 19 -18.86 -2.65 -1.21
C LYS A 19 -17.62 -2.18 -0.45
N ILE A 20 -16.43 -2.49 -0.98
CA ILE A 20 -15.16 -2.07 -0.37
C ILE A 20 -15.02 -0.55 -0.44
N TRP A 21 -15.28 0.05 -1.61
CA TRP A 21 -15.21 1.50 -1.77
C TRP A 21 -16.08 2.22 -0.74
N ASP A 22 -17.36 1.87 -0.65
CA ASP A 22 -18.30 2.60 0.20
C ASP A 22 -18.04 2.37 1.71
N SER A 23 -17.42 1.24 2.09
CA SER A 23 -16.99 1.01 3.49
C SER A 23 -15.75 1.81 3.88
N HIS A 24 -14.94 2.25 2.89
CA HIS A 24 -13.72 3.03 3.11
C HIS A 24 -13.84 4.51 2.68
N PHE A 25 -14.99 4.90 2.16
CA PHE A 25 -15.24 6.29 1.76
C PHE A 25 -15.32 7.21 2.98
N VAL A 26 -14.39 8.16 3.06
CA VAL A 26 -14.29 9.12 4.16
C VAL A 26 -15.11 10.38 3.87
N GLY A 27 -15.05 10.88 2.64
CA GLY A 27 -15.74 12.10 2.26
C GLY A 27 -15.35 12.58 0.86
N THR A 28 -15.98 13.66 0.43
CA THR A 28 -15.68 14.32 -0.84
C THR A 28 -14.98 15.64 -0.57
N ARG A 29 -13.90 15.92 -1.27
CA ARG A 29 -13.16 17.17 -1.24
C ARG A 29 -13.92 18.27 -2.00
N SER A 30 -13.51 19.51 -1.80
CA SER A 30 -14.06 20.68 -2.50
C SER A 30 -13.86 20.64 -4.03
N ASP A 31 -12.84 19.91 -4.50
CA ASP A 31 -12.54 19.69 -5.91
C ASP A 31 -13.36 18.55 -6.55
N GLY A 32 -14.25 17.90 -5.78
CA GLY A 32 -15.09 16.79 -6.23
C GLY A 32 -14.43 15.41 -6.10
N ASN A 33 -13.14 15.32 -5.78
CA ASN A 33 -12.46 14.05 -5.55
C ASN A 33 -12.87 13.43 -4.22
N SER A 34 -12.84 12.11 -4.14
CA SER A 34 -13.12 11.35 -2.93
C SER A 34 -11.86 11.12 -2.10
N LEU A 35 -12.03 11.08 -0.78
CA LEU A 35 -11.04 10.55 0.15
C LEU A 35 -11.40 9.11 0.47
N LEU A 36 -10.49 8.20 0.20
CA LEU A 36 -10.61 6.77 0.49
C LEU A 36 -9.65 6.42 1.62
N TYR A 37 -10.16 5.84 2.72
CA TYR A 37 -9.32 5.33 3.80
C TYR A 37 -8.51 4.13 3.31
N ILE A 38 -7.25 4.04 3.72
CA ILE A 38 -6.33 2.95 3.33
C ILE A 38 -6.00 2.11 4.56
N ASP A 39 -6.29 0.80 4.50
CA ASP A 39 -6.03 -0.12 5.60
C ASP A 39 -4.56 -0.49 5.71
N LEU A 40 -3.89 -0.70 4.57
CA LEU A 40 -2.51 -1.14 4.50
C LEU A 40 -1.74 -0.40 3.41
N GLN A 41 -0.59 0.10 3.76
CA GLN A 41 0.42 0.59 2.83
C GLN A 41 1.63 -0.32 2.85
N LEU A 42 1.97 -0.87 1.69
CA LEU A 42 3.17 -1.65 1.48
C LEU A 42 4.29 -0.73 0.99
N LEU A 43 5.49 -0.92 1.52
CA LEU A 43 6.65 -0.07 1.26
C LEU A 43 7.84 -0.92 0.82
N HIS A 44 8.59 -0.40 -0.13
CA HIS A 44 9.86 -0.99 -0.57
C HIS A 44 10.90 0.11 -0.85
N GLU A 45 12.14 -0.26 -1.09
CA GLU A 45 13.29 0.63 -1.14
C GLU A 45 13.30 1.62 -2.31
N VAL A 46 12.54 1.35 -3.39
CA VAL A 46 12.62 2.18 -4.61
C VAL A 46 11.78 3.45 -4.50
N THR A 47 10.56 3.37 -3.97
CA THR A 47 9.58 4.48 -4.00
C THR A 47 9.34 5.13 -2.64
N SER A 48 9.81 4.53 -1.55
CA SER A 48 9.59 5.06 -0.20
C SER A 48 10.59 6.14 0.26
N PRO A 49 11.85 6.23 -0.23
CA PRO A 49 12.82 7.17 0.32
C PRO A 49 12.35 8.62 0.29
N GLN A 50 11.87 9.11 -0.86
CA GLN A 50 11.39 10.49 -0.99
C GLN A 50 10.13 10.76 -0.15
N ALA A 51 9.27 9.76 0.03
CA ALA A 51 8.08 9.90 0.86
C ALA A 51 8.45 10.08 2.34
N PHE A 52 9.42 9.32 2.85
CA PHE A 52 9.94 9.51 4.19
C PHE A 52 10.66 10.85 4.34
N GLU A 53 11.48 11.25 3.36
CA GLU A 53 12.15 12.55 3.33
C GLU A 53 11.13 13.70 3.43
N GLY A 54 10.05 13.65 2.63
CA GLY A 54 8.97 14.64 2.66
C GLY A 54 8.33 14.76 4.05
N LEU A 55 8.07 13.64 4.71
CA LEU A 55 7.56 13.62 6.09
C LEU A 55 8.55 14.24 7.09
N GLN A 56 9.85 13.92 6.95
CA GLN A 56 10.90 14.48 7.81
C GLN A 56 11.01 15.99 7.63
N MET A 57 11.07 16.49 6.39
CA MET A 57 11.11 17.91 6.07
C MET A 57 9.89 18.66 6.60
N ALA A 58 8.70 18.06 6.49
CA ALA A 58 7.45 18.61 6.99
C ALA A 58 7.27 18.42 8.51
N LYS A 59 8.19 17.72 9.18
CA LYS A 59 8.10 17.34 10.61
C LYS A 59 6.78 16.65 10.94
N ARG A 60 6.32 15.77 10.05
CA ARG A 60 5.06 15.02 10.21
C ARG A 60 5.35 13.57 10.64
N PRO A 61 4.67 13.07 11.66
CA PRO A 61 4.69 11.65 11.98
C PRO A 61 3.83 10.87 10.99
N LEU A 62 3.98 9.54 10.97
CA LEU A 62 3.01 8.65 10.36
C LEU A 62 1.68 8.74 11.10
N TRP A 63 0.58 8.79 10.36
CA TRP A 63 -0.76 8.79 10.97
C TRP A 63 -1.04 7.50 11.75
N ARG A 64 -0.70 6.35 11.14
CA ARG A 64 -0.88 5.03 11.74
C ARG A 64 0.28 4.13 11.39
N VAL A 65 1.24 4.01 12.30
CA VAL A 65 2.46 3.22 12.08
C VAL A 65 2.15 1.77 11.68
N GLY A 66 1.25 1.10 12.41
CA GLY A 66 0.90 -0.30 12.18
C GLY A 66 0.10 -0.58 10.89
N ALA A 67 -0.23 0.46 10.10
CA ALA A 67 -0.82 0.30 8.77
C ALA A 67 0.24 0.28 7.65
N ASN A 68 1.52 0.27 8.01
CA ASN A 68 2.64 0.24 7.08
C ASN A 68 3.46 -1.03 7.31
N LEU A 69 3.79 -1.72 6.21
CA LEU A 69 4.67 -2.89 6.22
C LEU A 69 5.71 -2.72 5.13
N ALA A 70 6.97 -2.83 5.49
CA ALA A 70 8.10 -2.64 4.58
C ALA A 70 8.87 -3.94 4.33
N THR A 71 9.39 -4.11 3.11
CA THR A 71 10.36 -5.14 2.75
C THR A 71 11.16 -4.67 1.54
N PRO A 72 12.48 -4.83 1.49
CA PRO A 72 13.23 -4.61 0.26
C PRO A 72 13.00 -5.78 -0.70
N ASP A 73 12.74 -5.51 -1.98
CA ASP A 73 12.45 -6.57 -2.96
C ASP A 73 12.96 -6.31 -4.38
N HIS A 74 13.30 -5.07 -4.73
CA HIS A 74 13.79 -4.72 -6.06
C HIS A 74 15.31 -4.79 -6.16
N ASN A 75 16.02 -4.30 -5.14
CA ASN A 75 17.47 -4.12 -5.13
C ASN A 75 18.19 -5.12 -4.22
N VAL A 76 17.63 -6.30 -4.08
CA VAL A 76 18.21 -7.38 -3.28
C VAL A 76 18.78 -8.48 -4.17
N PRO A 77 19.92 -9.10 -3.80
CA PRO A 77 20.49 -10.18 -4.58
C PRO A 77 19.59 -11.44 -4.53
N THR A 78 19.60 -12.21 -5.60
CA THR A 78 18.92 -13.52 -5.68
C THR A 78 19.82 -14.68 -5.25
N GLU A 79 21.13 -14.46 -5.25
CA GLU A 79 22.15 -15.41 -4.83
C GLU A 79 22.91 -14.88 -3.61
N GLU A 80 23.56 -15.76 -2.86
CA GLU A 80 24.37 -15.40 -1.67
C GLU A 80 23.64 -14.48 -0.68
N ARG A 81 22.35 -14.71 -0.49
CA ARG A 81 21.47 -13.85 0.33
C ARG A 81 21.87 -13.80 1.80
N GLU A 82 22.54 -14.84 2.29
CA GLU A 82 23.10 -14.92 3.64
C GLU A 82 24.14 -13.83 3.94
N LEU A 83 24.73 -13.21 2.90
CA LEU A 83 25.63 -12.08 3.04
C LEU A 83 24.90 -10.78 3.40
N GLY A 84 23.56 -10.75 3.28
CA GLY A 84 22.77 -9.56 3.59
C GLY A 84 23.18 -8.36 2.73
N LEU A 85 23.36 -7.21 3.36
CA LEU A 85 23.77 -5.96 2.66
C LEU A 85 25.13 -6.12 1.95
N ALA A 86 26.05 -6.92 2.48
CA ALA A 86 27.34 -7.14 1.86
C ALA A 86 27.27 -7.91 0.53
N GLY A 87 26.14 -8.60 0.26
CA GLY A 87 25.85 -9.25 -1.02
C GLY A 87 25.40 -8.30 -2.11
N ILE A 88 25.00 -7.07 -1.80
CA ILE A 88 24.57 -6.06 -2.78
C ILE A 88 25.81 -5.38 -3.37
N LYS A 89 26.11 -5.68 -4.62
CA LYS A 89 27.34 -5.19 -5.31
C LYS A 89 27.14 -3.79 -5.91
N ASP A 90 25.94 -3.44 -6.31
CA ASP A 90 25.63 -2.12 -6.84
C ASP A 90 25.41 -1.11 -5.71
N LEU A 91 26.20 -0.03 -5.73
CA LEU A 91 26.22 0.96 -4.65
C LEU A 91 24.89 1.72 -4.52
N ILE A 92 24.18 1.96 -5.64
CA ILE A 92 22.88 2.65 -5.63
C ILE A 92 21.83 1.74 -5.01
N SER A 93 21.83 0.47 -5.38
CA SER A 93 20.94 -0.53 -4.78
C SER A 93 21.19 -0.69 -3.28
N LEU A 94 22.45 -0.72 -2.88
CA LEU A 94 22.84 -0.78 -1.45
C LEU A 94 22.30 0.43 -0.69
N GLU A 95 22.56 1.65 -1.19
CA GLU A 95 22.08 2.88 -0.58
C GLU A 95 20.57 2.92 -0.41
N GLN A 96 19.83 2.43 -1.41
CA GLN A 96 18.35 2.39 -1.34
C GLN A 96 17.86 1.42 -0.24
N VAL A 97 18.47 0.25 -0.12
CA VAL A 97 18.10 -0.73 0.93
C VAL A 97 18.50 -0.22 2.32
N GLU A 98 19.68 0.37 2.46
CA GLU A 98 20.12 1.00 3.72
C GLU A 98 19.18 2.15 4.12
N THR A 99 18.80 3.00 3.16
CA THR A 99 17.85 4.11 3.39
C THR A 99 16.48 3.60 3.85
N LEU A 100 15.97 2.50 3.26
CA LEU A 100 14.73 1.87 3.73
C LEU A 100 14.87 1.42 5.19
N ASN A 101 15.99 0.75 5.53
CA ASN A 101 16.25 0.26 6.88
C ASN A 101 16.27 1.40 7.91
N GLU A 102 16.99 2.49 7.60
CA GLU A 102 17.05 3.68 8.46
C GLU A 102 15.68 4.34 8.61
N ASN A 103 14.95 4.52 7.53
CA ASN A 103 13.62 5.12 7.56
C ASN A 103 12.65 4.29 8.38
N CYS A 104 12.60 2.97 8.18
CA CYS A 104 11.75 2.08 8.96
C CYS A 104 12.07 2.14 10.46
N LYS A 105 13.36 2.21 10.81
CA LYS A 105 13.80 2.37 12.20
C LYS A 105 13.37 3.73 12.77
N ASN A 106 13.59 4.81 12.04
CA ASN A 106 13.31 6.17 12.50
C ASN A 106 11.81 6.42 12.68
N PHE A 107 10.97 5.84 11.81
CA PHE A 107 9.52 5.97 11.87
C PHE A 107 8.82 4.79 12.58
N ASN A 108 9.60 3.84 13.13
CA ASN A 108 9.09 2.65 13.81
C ASN A 108 8.16 1.79 12.94
N VAL A 109 8.41 1.72 11.65
CA VAL A 109 7.68 0.89 10.69
C VAL A 109 8.15 -0.56 10.80
N GLN A 110 7.21 -1.50 10.81
CA GLN A 110 7.54 -2.93 10.73
C GLN A 110 8.20 -3.23 9.39
N GLN A 111 9.36 -3.85 9.43
CA GLN A 111 10.11 -4.25 8.25
C GLN A 111 10.52 -5.72 8.33
N PHE A 112 10.46 -6.40 7.21
CA PHE A 112 11.17 -7.66 6.98
C PHE A 112 12.41 -7.33 6.17
N ASP A 113 13.55 -7.17 6.84
CA ASP A 113 14.81 -6.79 6.21
C ASP A 113 15.37 -7.93 5.34
N ILE A 114 16.50 -7.66 4.67
CA ILE A 114 17.12 -8.61 3.72
C ILE A 114 17.48 -9.97 4.35
N LEU A 115 17.71 -10.05 5.66
CA LEU A 115 18.03 -11.29 6.38
C LEU A 115 16.83 -11.90 7.09
N ASP A 116 15.68 -11.22 7.13
CA ASP A 116 14.46 -11.78 7.71
C ASP A 116 13.94 -12.94 6.84
N LYS A 117 13.59 -14.05 7.46
CA LYS A 117 13.07 -15.23 6.76
C LYS A 117 11.75 -14.98 6.01
N ARG A 118 11.04 -13.91 6.36
CA ARG A 118 9.79 -13.49 5.74
C ARG A 118 10.01 -12.51 4.59
N GLN A 119 11.25 -12.03 4.38
CA GLN A 119 11.56 -11.13 3.29
C GLN A 119 11.30 -11.80 1.94
N GLY A 120 10.75 -11.04 1.00
CA GLY A 120 10.44 -11.48 -0.35
C GLY A 120 9.77 -10.37 -1.13
N ILE A 121 9.24 -10.72 -2.30
CA ILE A 121 8.47 -9.78 -3.14
C ILE A 121 7.31 -9.22 -2.32
N VAL A 122 7.18 -7.90 -2.24
CA VAL A 122 6.22 -7.21 -1.38
C VAL A 122 4.77 -7.69 -1.58
N HIS A 123 4.39 -8.00 -2.84
CA HIS A 123 3.06 -8.49 -3.17
C HIS A 123 2.83 -9.98 -2.86
N VAL A 124 3.90 -10.71 -2.54
CA VAL A 124 3.84 -12.09 -2.03
C VAL A 124 3.86 -12.07 -0.50
N VAL A 125 4.73 -11.25 0.08
CA VAL A 125 4.87 -11.09 1.54
C VAL A 125 3.56 -10.64 2.18
N GLY A 126 2.87 -9.67 1.60
CA GLY A 126 1.59 -9.17 2.12
C GLY A 126 0.57 -10.29 2.39
N PRO A 127 0.22 -11.11 1.40
CA PRO A 127 -0.69 -12.25 1.57
C PRO A 127 -0.13 -13.35 2.47
N GLU A 128 1.12 -13.78 2.28
CA GLU A 128 1.71 -14.88 3.04
C GLU A 128 1.84 -14.60 4.53
N GLN A 129 2.06 -13.34 4.91
CA GLN A 129 2.13 -12.93 6.30
C GLN A 129 0.77 -12.50 6.87
N GLY A 130 -0.32 -12.64 6.12
CA GLY A 130 -1.66 -12.27 6.55
C GLY A 130 -1.88 -10.76 6.66
N ALA A 131 -0.99 -9.94 6.10
CA ALA A 131 -1.17 -8.49 6.07
C ALA A 131 -2.23 -8.07 5.03
N THR A 132 -2.32 -8.79 3.91
CA THR A 132 -3.36 -8.63 2.91
C THR A 132 -4.55 -9.51 3.23
N MET A 133 -5.73 -8.93 3.46
CA MET A 133 -6.96 -9.66 3.78
C MET A 133 -8.12 -9.20 2.91
N PRO A 134 -9.14 -10.06 2.68
CA PRO A 134 -10.33 -9.69 1.94
C PRO A 134 -11.02 -8.45 2.51
N GLY A 135 -11.49 -7.60 1.64
CA GLY A 135 -12.22 -6.39 2.00
C GLY A 135 -11.35 -5.18 2.34
N MET A 136 -10.03 -5.32 2.41
CA MET A 136 -9.10 -4.22 2.68
C MET A 136 -8.87 -3.33 1.46
N THR A 137 -8.49 -2.09 1.74
CA THR A 137 -7.87 -1.16 0.79
C THR A 137 -6.36 -1.18 0.98
N ILE A 138 -5.61 -1.39 -0.11
CA ILE A 138 -4.15 -1.57 -0.08
C ILE A 138 -3.50 -0.67 -1.10
N VAL A 139 -2.41 -0.01 -0.73
CA VAL A 139 -1.59 0.78 -1.66
C VAL A 139 -0.12 0.43 -1.54
N CYS A 140 0.60 0.63 -2.63
CA CYS A 140 2.05 0.53 -2.70
C CYS A 140 2.56 1.43 -3.82
N GLY A 141 3.77 1.92 -3.71
CA GLY A 141 4.45 2.65 -4.80
C GLY A 141 4.94 1.73 -5.92
N ASP A 142 4.16 0.73 -6.29
CA ASP A 142 4.49 -0.29 -7.30
C ASP A 142 3.29 -0.57 -8.20
N SER A 143 3.55 -0.73 -9.52
CA SER A 143 2.51 -0.93 -10.54
C SER A 143 1.78 -2.28 -10.42
N HIS A 144 2.37 -3.28 -9.75
CA HIS A 144 1.79 -4.62 -9.59
C HIS A 144 0.87 -4.74 -8.37
N THR A 145 0.62 -3.66 -7.65
CA THR A 145 -0.19 -3.65 -6.42
C THR A 145 -1.61 -4.20 -6.63
N SER A 146 -2.20 -4.01 -7.82
CA SER A 146 -3.53 -4.54 -8.13
C SER A 146 -3.65 -6.07 -8.04
N THR A 147 -2.52 -6.79 -8.01
CA THR A 147 -2.45 -8.25 -7.77
C THR A 147 -3.18 -8.66 -6.48
N HIS A 148 -3.18 -7.82 -5.45
CA HIS A 148 -3.91 -8.09 -4.20
C HIS A 148 -5.43 -8.18 -4.40
N GLY A 149 -5.97 -7.75 -5.55
CA GLY A 149 -7.35 -7.98 -5.95
C GLY A 149 -7.73 -9.47 -6.02
N ALA A 150 -6.77 -10.36 -6.28
CA ALA A 150 -6.96 -11.81 -6.23
C ALA A 150 -7.36 -12.31 -4.83
N PHE A 151 -7.05 -11.54 -3.78
CA PHE A 151 -7.42 -11.79 -2.39
C PHE A 151 -8.65 -10.99 -1.95
N ALA A 152 -9.45 -10.51 -2.91
CA ALA A 152 -10.63 -9.69 -2.67
C ALA A 152 -10.35 -8.38 -1.92
N SER A 153 -9.18 -7.77 -2.14
CA SER A 153 -8.82 -6.44 -1.66
C SER A 153 -9.00 -5.41 -2.78
N LEU A 154 -9.27 -4.16 -2.43
CA LEU A 154 -9.18 -3.04 -3.36
C LEU A 154 -7.76 -2.47 -3.28
N ALA A 155 -6.92 -2.85 -4.25
CA ALA A 155 -5.51 -2.53 -4.23
C ALA A 155 -5.08 -1.69 -5.44
N GLN A 156 -4.22 -0.69 -5.21
CA GLN A 156 -3.79 0.25 -6.24
C GLN A 156 -2.31 0.61 -6.10
N GLY A 157 -1.61 0.63 -7.25
CA GLY A 157 -0.31 1.28 -7.36
C GLY A 157 -0.48 2.80 -7.31
N ILE A 158 0.37 3.48 -6.56
CA ILE A 158 0.33 4.94 -6.36
C ILE A 158 1.70 5.56 -6.59
N GLY A 159 1.73 6.85 -6.91
CA GLY A 159 2.97 7.60 -7.05
C GLY A 159 3.61 7.96 -5.70
N THR A 160 4.90 8.32 -5.72
CA THR A 160 5.69 8.64 -4.51
C THR A 160 5.05 9.74 -3.66
N SER A 161 4.50 10.79 -4.27
CA SER A 161 3.80 11.86 -3.53
C SER A 161 2.52 11.36 -2.85
N GLU A 162 1.85 10.38 -3.45
CA GLU A 162 0.67 9.75 -2.85
C GLU A 162 1.09 8.80 -1.71
N VAL A 163 2.25 8.13 -1.83
CA VAL A 163 2.84 7.34 -0.74
C VAL A 163 3.03 8.22 0.50
N GLU A 164 3.68 9.39 0.36
CA GLU A 164 3.83 10.36 1.45
C GLU A 164 2.47 10.80 2.01
N HIS A 165 1.52 11.12 1.12
CA HIS A 165 0.18 11.59 1.54
C HIS A 165 -0.54 10.52 2.36
N VAL A 166 -0.52 9.25 1.93
CA VAL A 166 -1.14 8.14 2.68
C VAL A 166 -0.44 7.91 4.00
N MET A 167 0.89 7.95 4.05
CA MET A 167 1.64 7.90 5.31
C MET A 167 1.20 8.97 6.31
N ALA A 168 0.98 10.20 5.82
CA ALA A 168 0.62 11.35 6.66
C ALA A 168 -0.85 11.37 7.09
N THR A 169 -1.76 10.78 6.31
CA THR A 169 -3.22 10.98 6.48
C THR A 169 -4.03 9.69 6.56
N GLN A 170 -3.46 8.57 6.20
CA GLN A 170 -4.12 7.27 5.99
C GLN A 170 -5.23 7.31 4.93
N CYS A 171 -5.22 8.30 4.06
CA CYS A 171 -6.22 8.48 3.01
C CYS A 171 -5.55 8.64 1.64
N LEU A 172 -6.20 8.11 0.61
CA LEU A 172 -5.88 8.34 -0.79
C LEU A 172 -6.94 9.26 -1.41
N VAL A 173 -6.49 10.23 -2.21
CA VAL A 173 -7.38 11.07 -3.02
C VAL A 173 -7.64 10.34 -4.33
N GLN A 174 -8.89 9.95 -4.59
CA GLN A 174 -9.20 9.09 -5.72
C GLN A 174 -10.61 9.38 -6.26
N ASN A 175 -10.81 9.14 -7.55
CA ASN A 175 -12.15 9.13 -8.15
C ASN A 175 -12.68 7.70 -8.20
N LYS A 176 -13.97 7.53 -7.85
CA LYS A 176 -14.60 6.22 -7.93
C LYS A 176 -14.63 5.74 -9.38
N ALA A 177 -13.97 4.60 -9.63
CA ALA A 177 -13.96 3.97 -10.95
C ALA A 177 -15.35 3.41 -11.32
N LYS A 178 -15.60 3.28 -12.61
CA LYS A 178 -16.78 2.58 -13.12
C LYS A 178 -16.54 1.07 -13.12
N ASN A 179 -17.57 0.31 -12.80
CA ASN A 179 -17.52 -1.14 -12.92
C ASN A 179 -17.43 -1.57 -14.40
N PHE A 180 -16.65 -2.60 -14.65
CA PHE A 180 -16.48 -3.20 -15.96
C PHE A 180 -16.67 -4.72 -15.86
N GLU A 181 -17.57 -5.29 -16.67
CA GLU A 181 -17.81 -6.74 -16.73
C GLU A 181 -17.00 -7.34 -17.87
N VAL A 182 -16.19 -8.36 -17.54
CA VAL A 182 -15.55 -9.23 -18.53
C VAL A 182 -16.23 -10.59 -18.46
N ARG A 183 -16.94 -10.99 -19.54
CA ARG A 183 -17.59 -12.30 -19.65
C ARG A 183 -16.78 -13.21 -20.54
N VAL A 184 -16.26 -14.28 -19.97
CA VAL A 184 -15.59 -15.35 -20.71
C VAL A 184 -16.62 -16.40 -21.07
N CYS A 185 -16.87 -16.59 -22.38
CA CYS A 185 -17.72 -17.66 -22.90
C CYS A 185 -16.83 -18.84 -23.30
N LEU A 186 -17.04 -20.01 -22.69
CA LEU A 186 -16.41 -21.28 -23.03
C LEU A 186 -17.26 -22.03 -24.04
#